data_b4ed889b72cda38c2169c47d7bb1fc98
#
_entry.id   b4ed889b72cda38c2169c47d7bb1fc98
#
_cell.length_a   1.000
_cell.length_b   1.000
_cell.length_c   1.000
_cell.angle_alpha   90.00
_cell.angle_beta   90.00
_cell.angle_gamma   90.00
#
_symmetry.space_group_name_H-M   'P 1'
#
loop_
_entity.id
_entity.type
_entity.pdbx_description
1 polymer ?
#
loop_
_entity_poly.entity_id
_entity_poly.type
_entity_poly.pdbx_seq_one_letter_code
_entity_poly.pdbx_strand_id
1 'polypeptide(L)'
;MPDEKRPPDAETGSAISIPRRSFLLGAGTGVASGVALATPVAAQAPVAQSAVAVADIILKSGKIITVDPGFTIASAIAIAGDRIVAVGPGEAMAAHTGPRTRIVNLNGRPVIPGITDGHAHMDREGLRSVFPSLGRVRSIGDIQDRIAELAHGKAPGEWIVTMPIGDPPYYLDVPDILAEKRWPTRQELDVAAPRNPVFIRPIWGYWRGTLPLVSIANTQALRLAGITRDTVSPSPTLKIEKDASGDPTGVFVEHEMAPIAELIWFRKPAAFSHADRMKALPESARAYHAFATTSVFEGHGAGTELLRVYKECLRDGSLTMRATLAFSADWKAAAGAPLRPFVEAWAGWSGEPGLGNDWLKMGGLFVQVGRTAADEARATVAPYTGWAGFNASHGLPRDRVRELLLHCAQNDIRPVVIGSENLDLYDDVDREIPLNGRRWVISHISTFSKKDIERIARMGLVVTTHTNNYLYKGLDALARRLPAEQHGEIVPLRSLLDAGVKVSFATDNVPVSNFLPISQAIRRVPYQMQEPVAPEQALSRADALRCVTNCGAYLTFDEGKKRLA
;
A
#
# COMPACT_ATOMS: atom_id res chain seq x y z
N MET A 1 37.11 27.90 -45.07
CA MET A 1 38.07 28.95 -44.62
C MET A 1 37.38 30.30 -44.80
N PRO A 2 37.41 31.19 -43.81
CA PRO A 2 38.12 31.31 -42.55
C PRO A 2 37.16 31.29 -41.34
N ASP A 3 37.40 31.38 -40.06
CA ASP A 3 38.58 31.52 -39.19
C ASP A 3 38.12 31.22 -37.76
N GLU A 4 38.94 30.57 -37.02
CA GLU A 4 38.78 30.30 -35.59
C GLU A 4 38.85 31.58 -34.73
N LYS A 5 38.01 31.65 -33.68
CA LYS A 5 38.35 32.42 -32.48
C LYS A 5 37.92 31.65 -31.21
N ARG A 6 38.93 31.20 -30.44
CA ARG A 6 38.81 30.82 -29.02
C ARG A 6 38.52 32.04 -28.16
N PRO A 7 37.76 31.91 -27.10
CA PRO A 7 37.78 32.86 -25.99
C PRO A 7 38.74 32.41 -24.87
N PRO A 8 39.16 33.35 -24.01
CA PRO A 8 40.32 33.23 -23.14
C PRO A 8 40.02 32.58 -21.78
N ASP A 9 41.09 32.14 -21.14
CA ASP A 9 41.16 31.52 -19.81
C ASP A 9 40.56 32.40 -18.70
N ALA A 10 39.77 31.80 -17.80
CA ALA A 10 39.27 32.41 -16.57
C ALA A 10 39.97 31.80 -15.33
N GLU A 11 40.32 32.68 -14.47
CA GLU A 11 41.17 32.59 -13.31
C GLU A 11 40.76 31.58 -12.22
N THR A 12 41.80 31.10 -11.55
CA THR A 12 41.86 30.30 -10.34
C THR A 12 41.09 30.90 -9.16
N GLY A 13 40.08 30.17 -8.65
CA GLY A 13 39.35 30.45 -7.41
C GLY A 13 39.72 29.48 -6.29
N SER A 14 40.26 30.05 -5.27
CA SER A 14 40.64 29.58 -3.94
C SER A 14 39.90 28.39 -3.34
N ALA A 15 40.63 27.34 -2.95
CA ALA A 15 40.19 26.23 -2.14
C ALA A 15 40.07 26.63 -0.66
N ILE A 16 38.87 26.46 -0.08
CA ILE A 16 38.65 26.59 1.37
C ILE A 16 39.03 25.26 2.04
N SER A 17 40.13 25.32 2.81
CA SER A 17 40.63 24.22 3.64
C SER A 17 39.83 24.13 4.95
N ILE A 18 39.24 22.97 5.24
CA ILE A 18 38.64 22.64 6.54
C ILE A 18 39.62 21.75 7.30
N PRO A 19 40.03 22.09 8.54
CA PRO A 19 41.01 21.30 9.28
C PRO A 19 40.41 20.01 9.85
N ARG A 20 41.03 18.88 9.55
CA ARG A 20 40.79 17.58 10.20
C ARG A 20 41.34 17.64 11.64
N ARG A 21 40.49 17.43 12.63
CA ARG A 21 40.90 17.14 14.01
C ARG A 21 41.29 15.68 14.12
N SER A 22 42.58 15.43 14.32
CA SER A 22 43.17 14.14 14.65
C SER A 22 42.88 13.80 16.11
N PHE A 23 42.30 12.62 16.37
CA PHE A 23 42.30 12.03 17.70
C PHE A 23 43.55 11.17 17.86
N LEU A 24 44.41 11.56 18.80
CA LEU A 24 45.56 10.78 19.24
C LEU A 24 45.14 9.85 20.38
N LEU A 25 45.31 8.55 20.18
CA LEU A 25 45.30 7.53 21.24
C LEU A 25 46.68 7.60 21.96
N GLY A 26 46.64 7.96 23.24
CA GLY A 26 47.79 7.83 24.13
C GLY A 26 47.63 6.65 25.07
N ALA A 27 48.43 5.62 24.88
CA ALA A 27 48.62 4.56 25.87
C ALA A 27 49.73 4.96 26.84
N GLY A 28 49.43 5.04 28.12
CA GLY A 28 50.41 5.31 29.16
C GLY A 28 50.22 4.39 30.36
N THR A 29 51.13 3.45 30.54
CA THR A 29 51.27 2.63 31.76
C THR A 29 51.98 3.42 32.83
N GLY A 30 51.42 3.50 34.04
CA GLY A 30 52.08 4.12 35.20
C GLY A 30 51.57 3.47 36.51
N VAL A 31 52.53 2.97 37.29
CA VAL A 31 52.42 2.19 38.50
C VAL A 31 52.01 3.05 39.71
N ALA A 32 51.34 2.44 40.65
CA ALA A 32 50.73 2.92 41.86
C ALA A 32 51.63 3.63 42.85
N SER A 33 51.06 4.57 43.62
CA SER A 33 51.36 4.79 45.03
C SER A 33 50.17 5.47 45.70
N GLY A 34 49.62 4.85 46.73
CA GLY A 34 48.44 5.29 47.42
C GLY A 34 48.70 6.49 48.37
N VAL A 35 47.76 7.42 48.30
CA VAL A 35 47.48 8.35 49.41
C VAL A 35 45.95 8.47 49.48
N ALA A 36 45.40 8.01 50.60
CA ALA A 36 43.98 8.17 50.87
C ALA A 36 43.67 9.62 51.23
N LEU A 37 43.05 10.35 50.30
CA LEU A 37 42.40 11.63 50.57
C LEU A 37 40.91 11.41 50.60
N ALA A 38 40.27 11.71 51.75
CA ALA A 38 38.83 11.70 51.93
C ALA A 38 38.18 12.65 50.93
N THR A 39 37.41 12.14 49.98
CA THR A 39 36.59 12.95 49.10
C THR A 39 35.36 13.47 49.87
N PRO A 40 35.01 14.76 49.79
CA PRO A 40 33.77 15.25 50.33
C PRO A 40 32.62 14.62 49.55
N VAL A 41 31.62 14.08 50.28
CA VAL A 41 30.35 13.64 49.73
C VAL A 41 29.71 14.82 49.02
N ALA A 42 29.74 14.84 47.69
CA ALA A 42 28.98 15.81 46.92
C ALA A 42 27.50 15.56 47.21
N ALA A 43 26.84 16.58 47.82
CA ALA A 43 25.40 16.58 47.97
C ALA A 43 24.79 16.37 46.59
N GLN A 44 24.04 15.28 46.42
CA GLN A 44 23.24 15.05 45.22
C GLN A 44 22.31 16.24 45.03
N ALA A 45 22.49 16.97 43.93
CA ALA A 45 21.53 18.00 43.53
C ALA A 45 20.13 17.34 43.47
N PRO A 46 19.07 18.01 43.95
CA PRO A 46 17.72 17.47 43.89
C PRO A 46 17.40 17.15 42.42
N VAL A 47 17.02 15.90 42.16
CA VAL A 47 16.49 15.51 40.85
C VAL A 47 15.31 16.45 40.59
N ALA A 48 15.45 17.33 39.62
CA ALA A 48 14.40 18.24 39.22
C ALA A 48 13.17 17.36 38.86
N GLN A 49 12.13 17.42 39.72
CA GLN A 49 10.83 16.82 39.36
C GLN A 49 10.41 17.48 38.05
N SER A 50 10.38 16.69 36.98
CA SER A 50 9.89 17.18 35.70
C SER A 50 8.48 17.71 35.93
N ALA A 51 8.24 19.00 35.65
CA ALA A 51 6.94 19.64 35.80
C ALA A 51 5.90 18.80 35.03
N VAL A 52 4.79 18.47 35.71
CA VAL A 52 3.69 17.74 35.12
C VAL A 52 3.20 18.49 33.88
N ALA A 53 3.24 17.88 32.70
CA ALA A 53 2.82 18.53 31.46
C ALA A 53 1.31 18.81 31.49
N VAL A 54 0.94 20.07 31.26
CA VAL A 54 -0.47 20.48 31.12
C VAL A 54 -0.98 20.02 29.76
N ALA A 55 -2.12 19.33 29.74
CA ALA A 55 -2.73 18.82 28.54
C ALA A 55 -3.54 19.88 27.77
N ASP A 56 -3.53 19.82 26.45
CA ASP A 56 -4.42 20.57 25.58
C ASP A 56 -5.82 19.92 25.54
N ILE A 57 -5.86 18.59 25.57
CA ILE A 57 -7.10 17.81 25.50
C ILE A 57 -7.04 16.67 26.54
N ILE A 58 -8.13 16.50 27.28
CA ILE A 58 -8.37 15.33 28.13
C ILE A 58 -9.65 14.65 27.64
N LEU A 59 -9.55 13.38 27.26
CA LEU A 59 -10.67 12.51 27.00
C LEU A 59 -10.95 11.73 28.28
N LYS A 60 -12.20 11.75 28.79
CA LYS A 60 -12.57 11.07 30.05
C LYS A 60 -13.90 10.32 29.95
N SER A 61 -14.20 9.49 30.95
CA SER A 61 -15.44 8.71 31.04
C SER A 61 -15.66 7.82 29.83
N GLY A 62 -14.59 7.16 29.34
CA GLY A 62 -14.60 6.24 28.21
C GLY A 62 -13.91 4.92 28.52
N LYS A 63 -13.66 4.14 27.48
CA LYS A 63 -12.84 2.91 27.51
C LYS A 63 -11.58 3.16 26.68
N ILE A 64 -10.49 3.56 27.35
CA ILE A 64 -9.20 3.76 26.70
C ILE A 64 -8.50 2.41 26.64
N ILE A 65 -8.55 1.76 25.47
CA ILE A 65 -7.93 0.47 25.22
C ILE A 65 -6.50 0.72 24.77
N THR A 66 -5.53 0.49 25.63
CA THR A 66 -4.12 0.88 25.38
C THR A 66 -3.42 0.01 24.36
N VAL A 67 -3.89 -1.24 24.18
CA VAL A 67 -3.25 -2.28 23.36
C VAL A 67 -1.80 -2.57 23.79
N ASP A 68 -1.46 -2.28 25.05
CA ASP A 68 -0.21 -2.66 25.67
C ASP A 68 -0.12 -4.20 25.84
N PRO A 69 1.00 -4.75 26.32
CA PRO A 69 1.12 -6.21 26.57
C PRO A 69 0.02 -6.74 27.50
N GLY A 70 -0.37 -5.97 28.52
CA GLY A 70 -1.44 -6.30 29.48
C GLY A 70 -2.86 -6.06 28.98
N PHE A 71 -3.01 -5.43 27.81
CA PHE A 71 -4.31 -5.00 27.26
C PHE A 71 -5.12 -4.15 28.23
N THR A 72 -4.45 -3.20 28.89
CA THR A 72 -5.01 -2.32 29.92
C THR A 72 -6.18 -1.49 29.37
N ILE A 73 -7.24 -1.38 30.18
CA ILE A 73 -8.36 -0.49 29.87
C ILE A 73 -8.41 0.62 30.92
N ALA A 74 -8.10 1.84 30.52
CA ALA A 74 -8.19 3.01 31.37
C ALA A 74 -9.51 3.78 31.11
N SER A 75 -9.81 4.77 31.95
CA SER A 75 -11.02 5.59 31.80
C SER A 75 -10.76 6.99 31.24
N ALA A 76 -9.49 7.40 31.17
CA ALA A 76 -9.10 8.72 30.68
C ALA A 76 -7.69 8.73 30.05
N ILE A 77 -7.46 9.74 29.20
CA ILE A 77 -6.19 10.03 28.53
C ILE A 77 -5.99 11.55 28.43
N ALA A 78 -4.78 12.02 28.71
CA ALA A 78 -4.37 13.41 28.56
C ALA A 78 -3.36 13.55 27.42
N ILE A 79 -3.56 14.56 26.56
CA ILE A 79 -2.79 14.82 25.35
C ILE A 79 -2.28 16.26 25.38
N ALA A 80 -0.97 16.46 25.16
CA ALA A 80 -0.34 17.77 25.01
C ALA A 80 0.40 17.81 23.67
N GLY A 81 0.02 18.71 22.77
CA GLY A 81 0.51 18.75 21.40
C GLY A 81 0.23 17.45 20.68
N ASP A 82 1.29 16.78 20.25
CA ASP A 82 1.27 15.48 19.56
C ASP A 82 1.60 14.30 20.49
N ARG A 83 1.64 14.52 21.81
CA ARG A 83 2.06 13.53 22.80
C ARG A 83 0.96 13.16 23.78
N ILE A 84 0.87 11.88 24.08
CA ILE A 84 0.09 11.37 25.21
C ILE A 84 0.95 11.58 26.46
N VAL A 85 0.44 12.36 27.41
CA VAL A 85 1.17 12.72 28.64
C VAL A 85 0.69 11.94 29.86
N ALA A 86 -0.52 11.39 29.80
CA ALA A 86 -1.04 10.48 30.83
C ALA A 86 -2.14 9.56 30.29
N VAL A 87 -2.19 8.33 30.82
CA VAL A 87 -3.29 7.37 30.63
C VAL A 87 -3.59 6.77 32.00
N GLY A 88 -4.88 6.72 32.40
CA GLY A 88 -5.24 6.19 33.71
C GLY A 88 -6.68 6.46 34.09
N PRO A 89 -7.00 6.43 35.42
CA PRO A 89 -8.30 6.79 35.91
C PRO A 89 -8.58 8.29 35.73
N GLY A 90 -9.86 8.67 35.64
CA GLY A 90 -10.28 10.04 35.37
C GLY A 90 -9.78 11.09 36.38
N GLU A 91 -9.69 10.72 37.65
CA GLU A 91 -9.19 11.60 38.74
C GLU A 91 -7.69 11.90 38.58
N ALA A 92 -6.89 11.00 38.03
CA ALA A 92 -5.48 11.26 37.79
C ALA A 92 -5.24 12.39 36.75
N MET A 93 -6.23 12.69 35.93
CA MET A 93 -6.13 13.74 34.89
C MET A 93 -6.17 15.16 35.51
N ALA A 94 -6.53 15.31 36.77
CA ALA A 94 -6.53 16.62 37.44
C ALA A 94 -5.15 17.29 37.45
N ALA A 95 -4.09 16.51 37.63
CA ALA A 95 -2.70 16.99 37.58
C ALA A 95 -2.30 17.57 36.21
N HIS A 96 -2.96 17.14 35.12
CA HIS A 96 -2.71 17.57 33.75
C HIS A 96 -3.70 18.64 33.26
N THR A 97 -4.64 19.09 34.13
CA THR A 97 -5.67 20.04 33.75
C THR A 97 -5.21 21.48 33.99
N GLY A 98 -5.24 22.32 32.97
CA GLY A 98 -4.97 23.75 33.05
C GLY A 98 -6.14 24.59 32.53
N PRO A 99 -6.06 25.94 32.63
CA PRO A 99 -7.15 26.84 32.26
C PRO A 99 -7.61 26.73 30.78
N ARG A 100 -6.75 26.24 29.90
CA ARG A 100 -7.02 26.09 28.46
C ARG A 100 -7.27 24.65 28.07
N THR A 101 -7.24 23.70 29.00
CA THR A 101 -7.44 22.28 28.69
C THR A 101 -8.88 22.02 28.26
N ARG A 102 -9.06 21.49 27.05
CA ARG A 102 -10.35 21.03 26.55
C ARG A 102 -10.68 19.65 27.12
N ILE A 103 -11.77 19.53 27.84
CA ILE A 103 -12.25 18.26 28.38
C ILE A 103 -13.36 17.70 27.49
N VAL A 104 -13.21 16.48 27.04
CA VAL A 104 -14.18 15.76 26.20
C VAL A 104 -14.71 14.56 26.99
N ASN A 105 -16.01 14.54 27.24
CA ASN A 105 -16.68 13.40 27.84
C ASN A 105 -16.97 12.35 26.72
N LEU A 106 -16.41 11.16 26.87
CA LEU A 106 -16.59 10.08 25.91
C LEU A 106 -17.93 9.35 26.05
N ASN A 107 -18.63 9.50 27.15
CA ASN A 107 -19.92 8.82 27.43
C ASN A 107 -19.83 7.29 27.18
N GLY A 108 -18.78 6.66 27.71
CA GLY A 108 -18.52 5.22 27.58
C GLY A 108 -17.94 4.78 26.25
N ARG A 109 -17.76 5.68 25.25
CA ARG A 109 -17.20 5.33 23.94
C ARG A 109 -15.75 4.84 24.06
N PRO A 110 -15.35 3.86 23.24
CA PRO A 110 -13.98 3.37 23.21
C PRO A 110 -13.04 4.35 22.51
N VAL A 111 -11.80 4.37 22.97
CA VAL A 111 -10.65 4.97 22.29
C VAL A 111 -9.59 3.89 22.11
N ILE A 112 -9.04 3.77 20.93
CA ILE A 112 -7.95 2.86 20.58
C ILE A 112 -6.78 3.64 20.00
N PRO A 113 -5.56 3.10 19.97
CA PRO A 113 -4.47 3.67 19.16
C PRO A 113 -4.90 3.81 17.71
N GLY A 114 -4.37 4.80 17.00
CA GLY A 114 -4.65 4.96 15.59
C GLY A 114 -4.30 3.70 14.79
N ILE A 115 -5.21 3.29 13.91
CA ILE A 115 -5.02 2.13 13.05
C ILE A 115 -3.95 2.43 12.00
N THR A 116 -3.05 1.47 11.78
CA THR A 116 -2.12 1.46 10.66
C THR A 116 -2.56 0.39 9.65
N ASP A 117 -2.83 0.79 8.43
CA ASP A 117 -3.08 -0.13 7.32
C ASP A 117 -1.74 -0.65 6.80
N GLY A 118 -1.51 -1.96 6.91
CA GLY A 118 -0.23 -2.60 6.61
C GLY A 118 0.05 -2.82 5.12
N HIS A 119 -0.93 -2.57 4.26
CA HIS A 119 -0.80 -2.62 2.80
C HIS A 119 -1.97 -1.87 2.20
N ALA A 120 -1.85 -0.56 2.17
CA ALA A 120 -2.87 0.33 1.64
C ALA A 120 -2.64 0.64 0.16
N HIS A 121 -3.68 1.17 -0.43
CA HIS A 121 -3.66 1.85 -1.72
C HIS A 121 -4.44 3.15 -1.58
N MET A 122 -3.98 4.01 -0.67
CA MET A 122 -4.66 5.27 -0.36
C MET A 122 -4.74 6.20 -1.57
N ASP A 123 -3.78 6.09 -2.48
CA ASP A 123 -3.76 6.85 -3.74
C ASP A 123 -4.99 6.61 -4.64
N ARG A 124 -5.69 5.48 -4.48
CA ARG A 124 -6.74 5.02 -5.42
C ARG A 124 -8.16 5.38 -5.03
N GLU A 125 -8.47 5.43 -3.74
CA GLU A 125 -9.87 5.54 -3.29
C GLU A 125 -10.54 6.81 -3.81
N GLY A 126 -9.90 7.95 -3.73
CA GLY A 126 -10.41 9.22 -4.27
C GLY A 126 -10.47 9.27 -5.80
N LEU A 127 -9.64 8.48 -6.49
CA LEU A 127 -9.68 8.42 -7.96
C LEU A 127 -10.99 7.84 -8.50
N ARG A 128 -11.73 7.10 -7.68
CA ARG A 128 -13.03 6.49 -8.07
C ARG A 128 -14.10 7.54 -8.40
N SER A 129 -13.93 8.77 -7.97
CA SER A 129 -14.84 9.87 -8.27
C SER A 129 -14.46 10.68 -9.53
N VAL A 130 -13.31 10.39 -10.16
CA VAL A 130 -12.84 11.14 -11.33
C VAL A 130 -13.70 10.86 -12.57
N PHE A 131 -14.08 9.61 -12.77
CA PHE A 131 -14.93 9.23 -13.89
C PHE A 131 -16.35 8.89 -13.43
N PRO A 132 -17.37 9.15 -14.27
CA PRO A 132 -18.77 8.84 -13.98
C PRO A 132 -18.98 7.35 -13.63
N SER A 133 -19.78 7.10 -12.60
CA SER A 133 -20.13 5.74 -12.18
C SER A 133 -21.19 5.10 -13.08
N LEU A 134 -21.06 3.78 -13.32
CA LEU A 134 -22.08 2.88 -13.84
C LEU A 134 -22.60 1.93 -12.74
N GLY A 135 -22.59 2.39 -11.49
CA GLY A 135 -23.29 1.70 -10.40
C GLY A 135 -24.81 1.77 -10.56
N ARG A 136 -25.51 0.79 -9.98
CA ARG A 136 -26.98 0.66 -9.95
C ARG A 136 -27.64 0.36 -11.30
N VAL A 137 -26.88 0.21 -12.39
CA VAL A 137 -27.45 -0.28 -13.66
C VAL A 137 -27.87 -1.74 -13.52
N ARG A 138 -28.98 -2.12 -14.14
CA ARG A 138 -29.54 -3.48 -14.09
C ARG A 138 -29.89 -4.04 -15.47
N SER A 139 -29.67 -3.26 -16.53
CA SER A 139 -29.87 -3.66 -17.92
C SER A 139 -28.88 -2.93 -18.84
N ILE A 140 -28.74 -3.42 -20.06
CA ILE A 140 -28.00 -2.70 -21.12
C ILE A 140 -28.71 -1.39 -21.45
N GLY A 141 -30.04 -1.34 -21.36
CA GLY A 141 -30.82 -0.11 -21.49
C GLY A 141 -30.41 0.96 -20.48
N ASP A 142 -30.26 0.60 -19.20
CA ASP A 142 -29.81 1.55 -18.17
C ASP A 142 -28.39 2.09 -18.48
N ILE A 143 -27.53 1.24 -19.05
CA ILE A 143 -26.17 1.65 -19.46
C ILE A 143 -26.27 2.63 -20.62
N GLN A 144 -27.11 2.35 -21.62
CA GLN A 144 -27.34 3.24 -22.77
C GLN A 144 -27.88 4.60 -22.32
N ASP A 145 -28.89 4.63 -21.45
CA ASP A 145 -29.46 5.86 -20.90
C ASP A 145 -28.38 6.68 -20.18
N ARG A 146 -27.56 6.05 -19.36
CA ARG A 146 -26.47 6.74 -18.65
C ARG A 146 -25.41 7.28 -19.60
N ILE A 147 -25.03 6.53 -20.63
CA ILE A 147 -24.07 6.98 -21.65
C ILE A 147 -24.67 8.13 -22.48
N ALA A 148 -25.96 8.05 -22.85
CA ALA A 148 -26.66 9.14 -23.57
C ALA A 148 -26.72 10.41 -22.73
N GLU A 149 -27.01 10.31 -21.43
CA GLU A 149 -26.95 11.45 -20.50
C GLU A 149 -25.54 12.08 -20.46
N LEU A 150 -24.48 11.26 -20.39
CA LEU A 150 -23.10 11.74 -20.41
C LEU A 150 -22.69 12.33 -21.76
N ALA A 151 -23.29 11.89 -22.85
CA ALA A 151 -23.07 12.44 -24.20
C ALA A 151 -23.77 13.79 -24.38
N HIS A 152 -24.83 14.05 -23.60
CA HIS A 152 -25.54 15.31 -23.66
C HIS A 152 -24.64 16.48 -23.26
N GLY A 153 -24.46 17.45 -24.15
CA GLY A 153 -23.58 18.60 -23.92
C GLY A 153 -22.11 18.40 -24.28
N LYS A 154 -21.71 17.20 -24.71
CA LYS A 154 -20.35 16.95 -25.24
C LYS A 154 -20.25 17.25 -26.73
N ALA A 155 -19.12 17.83 -27.13
CA ALA A 155 -18.82 18.03 -28.54
C ALA A 155 -18.60 16.68 -29.25
N PRO A 156 -18.91 16.58 -30.57
CA PRO A 156 -18.56 15.38 -31.33
C PRO A 156 -17.07 15.05 -31.24
N GLY A 157 -16.76 13.77 -30.99
CA GLY A 157 -15.39 13.29 -30.82
C GLY A 157 -14.83 13.45 -29.41
N GLU A 158 -15.52 14.13 -28.50
CA GLU A 158 -15.12 14.19 -27.09
C GLU A 158 -15.37 12.86 -26.39
N TRP A 159 -14.37 12.37 -25.66
CA TRP A 159 -14.42 11.06 -25.00
C TRP A 159 -15.42 10.99 -23.85
N ILE A 160 -16.11 9.87 -23.77
CA ILE A 160 -16.89 9.44 -22.62
C ILE A 160 -16.18 8.24 -22.01
N VAL A 161 -15.55 8.46 -20.86
CA VAL A 161 -14.91 7.38 -20.09
C VAL A 161 -15.70 7.23 -18.80
N THR A 162 -16.03 5.98 -18.42
CA THR A 162 -16.79 5.70 -17.21
C THR A 162 -16.05 4.73 -16.30
N MET A 163 -16.47 4.68 -15.04
CA MET A 163 -16.14 3.59 -14.14
C MET A 163 -16.71 2.26 -14.66
N PRO A 164 -16.27 1.13 -14.10
CA PRO A 164 -16.79 -0.20 -14.47
C PRO A 164 -18.31 -0.32 -14.27
N ILE A 165 -18.91 -1.26 -14.99
CA ILE A 165 -20.31 -1.67 -14.77
C ILE A 165 -20.40 -2.43 -13.45
N GLY A 166 -21.40 -2.10 -12.63
CA GLY A 166 -21.70 -2.78 -11.37
C GLY A 166 -21.51 -1.92 -10.14
N ASP A 167 -21.92 -2.44 -9.00
CA ASP A 167 -21.94 -1.70 -7.74
C ASP A 167 -20.61 -1.77 -7.00
N PRO A 168 -19.98 -0.61 -6.66
CA PRO A 168 -18.83 -0.59 -5.78
C PRO A 168 -19.20 -1.07 -4.36
N PRO A 169 -18.27 -1.55 -3.54
CA PRO A 169 -16.83 -1.58 -3.82
C PRO A 169 -16.35 -2.81 -4.58
N TYR A 170 -17.12 -3.88 -4.66
CA TYR A 170 -16.65 -5.17 -5.15
C TYR A 170 -17.00 -5.48 -6.60
N TYR A 171 -18.03 -4.82 -7.16
CA TYR A 171 -18.53 -5.09 -8.51
C TYR A 171 -18.83 -6.59 -8.74
N LEU A 172 -19.44 -7.23 -7.73
CA LEU A 172 -19.81 -8.64 -7.78
C LEU A 172 -20.95 -8.87 -8.76
N ASP A 173 -21.05 -10.13 -9.21
CA ASP A 173 -22.16 -10.65 -10.02
C ASP A 173 -22.40 -9.95 -11.37
N VAL A 174 -21.38 -9.26 -11.91
CA VAL A 174 -21.43 -8.67 -13.26
C VAL A 174 -20.82 -9.67 -14.25
N PRO A 175 -21.47 -9.98 -15.39
CA PRO A 175 -22.67 -9.33 -15.95
C PRO A 175 -24.03 -9.92 -15.50
N ASP A 176 -24.07 -10.90 -14.60
CA ASP A 176 -25.29 -11.65 -14.24
C ASP A 176 -26.36 -10.78 -13.58
N ILE A 177 -25.99 -9.63 -13.00
CA ILE A 177 -26.90 -8.64 -12.43
C ILE A 177 -27.68 -7.86 -13.52
N LEU A 178 -27.19 -7.87 -14.77
CA LEU A 178 -27.90 -7.27 -15.90
C LEU A 178 -29.02 -8.19 -16.37
N ALA A 179 -30.13 -7.62 -16.80
CA ALA A 179 -31.28 -8.38 -17.31
C ALA A 179 -30.90 -9.31 -18.47
N GLU A 180 -29.98 -8.85 -19.32
CA GLU A 180 -29.46 -9.58 -20.48
C GLU A 180 -28.38 -10.60 -20.13
N LYS A 181 -27.84 -10.58 -18.92
CA LYS A 181 -26.75 -11.45 -18.40
C LYS A 181 -25.52 -11.52 -19.31
N ARG A 182 -25.23 -10.44 -19.99
CA ARG A 182 -24.10 -10.25 -20.89
C ARG A 182 -23.59 -8.82 -20.87
N TRP A 183 -22.42 -8.63 -21.41
CA TRP A 183 -21.83 -7.30 -21.62
C TRP A 183 -22.49 -6.58 -22.81
N PRO A 184 -22.59 -5.23 -22.80
CA PRO A 184 -23.03 -4.48 -23.97
C PRO A 184 -22.00 -4.55 -25.09
N THR A 185 -22.47 -4.50 -26.33
CA THR A 185 -21.64 -4.45 -27.53
C THR A 185 -21.36 -3.02 -27.97
N ARG A 186 -20.40 -2.86 -28.91
CA ARG A 186 -20.09 -1.55 -29.51
C ARG A 186 -21.31 -0.90 -30.14
N GLN A 187 -22.17 -1.69 -30.82
CA GLN A 187 -23.37 -1.21 -31.49
C GLN A 187 -24.39 -0.63 -30.50
N GLU A 188 -24.56 -1.28 -29.35
CA GLU A 188 -25.45 -0.78 -28.31
C GLU A 188 -24.94 0.54 -27.71
N LEU A 189 -23.62 0.69 -27.54
CA LEU A 189 -23.02 1.96 -27.11
C LEU A 189 -23.04 3.02 -28.21
N ASP A 190 -22.99 2.64 -29.51
CA ASP A 190 -23.11 3.57 -30.64
C ASP A 190 -24.51 4.23 -30.70
N VAL A 191 -25.56 3.48 -30.32
CA VAL A 191 -26.93 4.02 -30.22
C VAL A 191 -26.99 5.13 -29.17
N ALA A 192 -26.36 4.92 -28.02
CA ALA A 192 -26.37 5.88 -26.92
C ALA A 192 -25.47 7.11 -27.17
N ALA A 193 -24.36 6.93 -27.87
CA ALA A 193 -23.39 8.01 -28.13
C ALA A 193 -22.84 7.93 -29.58
N PRO A 194 -23.67 8.23 -30.61
CA PRO A 194 -23.31 8.04 -32.02
C PRO A 194 -22.17 8.97 -32.50
N ARG A 195 -21.91 10.06 -31.79
CA ARG A 195 -20.89 11.06 -32.18
C ARG A 195 -19.68 11.11 -31.27
N ASN A 196 -19.66 10.28 -30.19
CA ASN A 196 -18.64 10.35 -29.16
C ASN A 196 -17.97 8.99 -28.96
N PRO A 197 -16.65 8.92 -28.82
CA PRO A 197 -15.98 7.69 -28.41
C PRO A 197 -16.32 7.36 -26.95
N VAL A 198 -16.71 6.11 -26.70
CA VAL A 198 -17.07 5.59 -25.38
C VAL A 198 -16.09 4.50 -24.96
N PHE A 199 -15.57 4.61 -23.75
CA PHE A 199 -14.78 3.55 -23.12
C PHE A 199 -15.26 3.31 -21.69
N ILE A 200 -15.76 2.10 -21.43
CA ILE A 200 -16.12 1.62 -20.10
C ILE A 200 -14.91 0.89 -19.54
N ARG A 201 -14.37 1.38 -18.43
CA ARG A 201 -13.16 0.82 -17.79
C ARG A 201 -13.41 -0.58 -17.25
N PRO A 202 -12.37 -1.42 -17.17
CA PRO A 202 -12.50 -2.73 -16.52
C PRO A 202 -12.56 -2.59 -15.01
N ILE A 203 -13.17 -3.58 -14.36
CA ILE A 203 -12.99 -3.79 -12.93
C ILE A 203 -11.59 -4.38 -12.74
N TRP A 204 -10.74 -3.73 -11.94
CA TRP A 204 -9.45 -4.32 -11.60
C TRP A 204 -9.62 -5.57 -10.74
N GLY A 205 -8.86 -6.63 -11.05
CA GLY A 205 -9.00 -7.93 -10.39
C GLY A 205 -8.89 -7.88 -8.87
N TYR A 206 -8.08 -6.97 -8.34
CA TYR A 206 -7.92 -6.74 -6.90
C TYR A 206 -9.21 -6.30 -6.20
N TRP A 207 -10.14 -5.63 -6.88
CA TRP A 207 -11.40 -5.19 -6.26
C TRP A 207 -12.39 -6.34 -6.12
N ARG A 208 -12.58 -7.12 -7.18
CA ARG A 208 -13.51 -8.24 -7.18
C ARG A 208 -12.91 -9.53 -6.66
N GLY A 209 -11.60 -9.74 -6.85
CA GLY A 209 -10.90 -10.97 -6.52
C GLY A 209 -11.17 -12.13 -7.49
N THR A 210 -11.88 -11.86 -8.59
CA THR A 210 -12.22 -12.85 -9.63
C THR A 210 -11.92 -12.30 -11.02
N LEU A 211 -11.61 -13.19 -11.94
CA LEU A 211 -11.41 -12.92 -13.36
C LEU A 211 -12.59 -13.41 -14.20
N PRO A 212 -12.74 -12.96 -15.44
CA PRO A 212 -11.89 -12.00 -16.15
C PRO A 212 -12.18 -10.54 -15.81
N LEU A 213 -11.24 -9.63 -16.13
CA LEU A 213 -11.50 -8.22 -16.28
C LEU A 213 -12.18 -7.99 -17.62
N VAL A 214 -13.15 -7.09 -17.68
CA VAL A 214 -13.82 -6.75 -18.94
C VAL A 214 -13.92 -5.25 -19.11
N SER A 215 -13.42 -4.75 -20.23
CA SER A 215 -13.61 -3.37 -20.69
C SER A 215 -14.37 -3.33 -22.00
N ILE A 216 -15.04 -2.21 -22.28
CA ILE A 216 -15.92 -2.12 -23.45
C ILE A 216 -15.71 -0.79 -24.15
N ALA A 217 -15.62 -0.84 -25.48
CA ALA A 217 -15.46 0.34 -26.32
C ALA A 217 -16.47 0.36 -27.46
N ASN A 218 -16.98 1.54 -27.80
CA ASN A 218 -17.84 1.71 -28.96
C ASN A 218 -17.03 1.81 -30.28
N THR A 219 -17.72 1.84 -31.41
CA THR A 219 -17.07 1.87 -32.75
C THR A 219 -16.13 3.06 -32.92
N GLN A 220 -16.47 4.24 -32.42
CA GLN A 220 -15.59 5.40 -32.51
C GLN A 220 -14.32 5.24 -31.66
N ALA A 221 -14.44 4.70 -30.46
CA ALA A 221 -13.31 4.42 -29.58
C ALA A 221 -12.36 3.39 -30.21
N LEU A 222 -12.90 2.28 -30.77
CA LEU A 222 -12.12 1.28 -31.50
C LEU A 222 -11.34 1.91 -32.66
N ARG A 223 -12.01 2.73 -33.47
CA ARG A 223 -11.37 3.44 -34.59
C ARG A 223 -10.22 4.34 -34.15
N LEU A 224 -10.42 5.12 -33.09
CA LEU A 224 -9.39 6.02 -32.55
C LEU A 224 -8.22 5.25 -31.92
N ALA A 225 -8.48 4.05 -31.38
CA ALA A 225 -7.46 3.15 -30.84
C ALA A 225 -6.74 2.32 -31.92
N GLY A 226 -7.18 2.40 -33.20
CA GLY A 226 -6.63 1.64 -34.31
C GLY A 226 -6.96 0.13 -34.25
N ILE A 227 -8.05 -0.22 -33.56
CA ILE A 227 -8.45 -1.63 -33.38
C ILE A 227 -9.39 -2.05 -34.50
N THR A 228 -8.97 -3.08 -35.24
CA THR A 228 -9.65 -3.64 -36.43
C THR A 228 -9.80 -5.15 -36.29
N ARG A 229 -10.41 -5.82 -37.30
CA ARG A 229 -10.47 -7.28 -37.36
C ARG A 229 -9.10 -7.95 -37.37
N ASP A 230 -8.07 -7.25 -37.87
CA ASP A 230 -6.71 -7.79 -38.01
C ASP A 230 -5.83 -7.48 -36.79
N THR A 231 -6.37 -6.77 -35.79
CA THR A 231 -5.63 -6.46 -34.57
C THR A 231 -5.32 -7.74 -33.81
N VAL A 232 -4.02 -7.94 -33.56
CA VAL A 232 -3.50 -9.05 -32.75
C VAL A 232 -3.45 -8.62 -31.30
N SER A 233 -3.86 -9.50 -30.40
CA SER A 233 -3.73 -9.24 -28.96
C SER A 233 -2.25 -9.16 -28.56
N PRO A 234 -1.87 -8.17 -27.74
CA PRO A 234 -0.50 -8.03 -27.24
C PRO A 234 -0.15 -9.07 -26.16
N SER A 235 -1.11 -9.85 -25.67
CA SER A 235 -0.91 -10.91 -24.69
C SER A 235 -1.88 -12.08 -24.94
N PRO A 236 -1.46 -13.33 -24.71
CA PRO A 236 -2.35 -14.48 -24.81
C PRO A 236 -3.49 -14.46 -23.75
N THR A 237 -3.36 -13.68 -22.70
CA THR A 237 -4.35 -13.53 -21.63
C THR A 237 -5.42 -12.47 -21.92
N LEU A 238 -5.27 -11.70 -23.00
CA LEU A 238 -6.24 -10.73 -23.48
C LEU A 238 -6.94 -11.23 -24.75
N LYS A 239 -8.26 -11.36 -24.71
CA LYS A 239 -9.10 -11.67 -25.85
C LYS A 239 -9.84 -10.43 -26.33
N ILE A 240 -9.69 -10.08 -27.61
CA ILE A 240 -10.57 -9.14 -28.32
C ILE A 240 -11.75 -9.97 -28.83
N GLU A 241 -12.96 -9.75 -28.28
CA GLU A 241 -14.13 -10.48 -28.79
C GLU A 241 -14.50 -10.00 -30.19
N LYS A 242 -14.79 -10.96 -31.07
CA LYS A 242 -15.18 -10.72 -32.47
C LYS A 242 -16.53 -11.35 -32.75
N ASP A 243 -17.31 -10.69 -33.61
CA ASP A 243 -18.57 -11.20 -34.12
C ASP A 243 -18.36 -12.26 -35.21
N ALA A 244 -19.46 -12.79 -35.77
CA ALA A 244 -19.42 -13.83 -36.80
C ALA A 244 -18.73 -13.38 -38.10
N SER A 245 -18.64 -12.07 -38.38
CA SER A 245 -17.92 -11.50 -39.52
C SER A 245 -16.44 -11.26 -39.21
N GLY A 246 -16.01 -11.50 -38.00
CA GLY A 246 -14.62 -11.30 -37.53
C GLY A 246 -14.33 -9.87 -37.06
N ASP A 247 -15.32 -9.01 -36.99
CA ASP A 247 -15.15 -7.65 -36.51
C ASP A 247 -15.21 -7.57 -34.98
N PRO A 248 -14.40 -6.72 -34.31
CA PRO A 248 -14.42 -6.56 -32.88
C PRO A 248 -15.82 -6.15 -32.36
N THR A 249 -16.34 -6.85 -31.36
CA THR A 249 -17.62 -6.52 -30.71
C THR A 249 -17.54 -5.29 -29.82
N GLY A 250 -16.34 -4.84 -29.52
CA GLY A 250 -16.06 -3.80 -28.54
C GLY A 250 -15.71 -4.33 -27.15
N VAL A 251 -15.86 -5.61 -26.90
CA VAL A 251 -15.62 -6.26 -25.61
C VAL A 251 -14.19 -6.81 -25.57
N PHE A 252 -13.45 -6.47 -24.52
CA PHE A 252 -12.11 -6.97 -24.21
C PHE A 252 -12.18 -7.80 -22.94
N VAL A 253 -11.74 -9.06 -23.01
CA VAL A 253 -11.77 -10.02 -21.89
C VAL A 253 -10.33 -10.34 -21.49
N GLU A 254 -9.96 -10.07 -20.25
CA GLU A 254 -8.59 -10.18 -19.76
C GLU A 254 -8.49 -11.08 -18.54
N HIS A 255 -7.67 -12.14 -18.63
CA HIS A 255 -7.39 -13.05 -17.53
C HIS A 255 -6.13 -12.63 -16.77
N GLU A 256 -6.13 -11.36 -16.32
CA GLU A 256 -5.07 -10.68 -15.59
C GLU A 256 -5.65 -9.90 -14.41
N MET A 257 -4.83 -9.61 -13.40
CA MET A 257 -5.26 -8.79 -12.25
C MET A 257 -5.20 -7.28 -12.54
N ALA A 258 -4.35 -6.86 -13.48
CA ALA A 258 -4.25 -5.48 -13.96
C ALA A 258 -4.53 -5.42 -15.47
N PRO A 259 -5.25 -4.41 -15.97
CA PRO A 259 -5.67 -4.37 -17.37
C PRO A 259 -4.51 -4.16 -18.33
N ILE A 260 -4.66 -4.72 -19.52
CA ILE A 260 -3.76 -4.52 -20.67
C ILE A 260 -4.41 -3.55 -21.66
N ALA A 261 -5.66 -3.80 -22.04
CA ALA A 261 -6.37 -3.01 -23.05
C ALA A 261 -6.46 -1.52 -22.66
N GLU A 262 -6.83 -1.22 -21.40
CA GLU A 262 -6.88 0.15 -20.89
C GLU A 262 -5.51 0.84 -21.00
N LEU A 263 -4.44 0.17 -20.56
CA LEU A 263 -3.11 0.77 -20.53
C LEU A 263 -2.50 0.96 -21.92
N ILE A 264 -2.77 0.06 -22.86
CA ILE A 264 -2.15 0.10 -24.19
C ILE A 264 -2.96 0.95 -25.16
N TRP A 265 -4.27 0.69 -25.29
CA TRP A 265 -5.09 1.30 -26.33
C TRP A 265 -5.88 2.51 -25.87
N PHE A 266 -6.32 2.53 -24.61
CA PHE A 266 -7.18 3.57 -24.06
C PHE A 266 -6.48 4.43 -23.00
N ARG A 267 -5.16 4.31 -22.88
CA ARG A 267 -4.35 5.03 -21.90
C ARG A 267 -4.63 6.53 -21.89
N LYS A 268 -4.67 7.17 -23.06
CA LYS A 268 -4.80 8.63 -23.14
C LYS A 268 -6.14 9.14 -22.61
N PRO A 269 -7.30 8.60 -23.03
CA PRO A 269 -8.60 9.04 -22.51
C PRO A 269 -8.88 8.57 -21.08
N ALA A 270 -8.31 7.44 -20.65
CA ALA A 270 -8.51 6.88 -19.31
C ALA A 270 -7.43 7.31 -18.30
N ALA A 271 -6.48 8.17 -18.69
CA ALA A 271 -5.42 8.63 -17.79
C ALA A 271 -5.96 9.50 -16.66
N PHE A 272 -5.40 9.32 -15.47
CA PHE A 272 -5.54 10.28 -14.39
C PHE A 272 -4.47 11.35 -14.52
N SER A 273 -4.88 12.60 -14.55
CA SER A 273 -3.96 13.74 -14.56
C SER A 273 -3.31 13.93 -13.19
N HIS A 274 -2.22 14.67 -13.14
CA HIS A 274 -1.61 15.07 -11.87
C HIS A 274 -2.61 15.83 -10.98
N ALA A 275 -3.44 16.69 -11.56
CA ALA A 275 -4.49 17.43 -10.84
C ALA A 275 -5.55 16.49 -10.24
N ASP A 276 -5.96 15.44 -10.97
CA ASP A 276 -6.87 14.42 -10.44
C ASP A 276 -6.28 13.73 -9.22
N ARG A 277 -5.01 13.34 -9.27
CA ARG A 277 -4.32 12.69 -8.15
C ARG A 277 -4.13 13.62 -6.96
N MET A 278 -3.81 14.89 -7.19
CA MET A 278 -3.71 15.91 -6.12
C MET A 278 -5.04 16.13 -5.40
N LYS A 279 -6.15 16.07 -6.12
CA LYS A 279 -7.50 16.14 -5.56
C LYS A 279 -7.89 14.84 -4.84
N ALA A 280 -7.58 13.70 -5.45
CA ALA A 280 -7.99 12.38 -4.97
C ALA A 280 -7.31 11.96 -3.66
N LEU A 281 -6.01 12.28 -3.46
CA LEU A 281 -5.27 11.82 -2.30
C LEU A 281 -5.85 12.32 -0.96
N PRO A 282 -6.20 13.61 -0.77
CA PRO A 282 -6.89 14.08 0.43
C PRO A 282 -8.30 13.48 0.60
N GLU A 283 -9.01 13.20 -0.50
CA GLU A 283 -10.32 12.53 -0.45
C GLU A 283 -10.18 11.09 0.03
N SER A 284 -9.16 10.38 -0.45
CA SER A 284 -8.80 9.06 0.04
C SER A 284 -8.49 9.08 1.54
N ALA A 285 -7.65 10.02 2.00
CA ALA A 285 -7.32 10.14 3.41
C ALA A 285 -8.57 10.31 4.28
N ARG A 286 -9.55 11.13 3.85
CA ARG A 286 -10.84 11.28 4.55
C ARG A 286 -11.62 9.96 4.64
N ALA A 287 -11.63 9.16 3.56
CA ALA A 287 -12.30 7.86 3.55
C ALA A 287 -11.66 6.89 4.56
N TYR A 288 -10.33 6.83 4.61
CA TYR A 288 -9.60 6.02 5.60
C TYR A 288 -9.80 6.53 7.04
N HIS A 289 -9.78 7.84 7.27
CA HIS A 289 -10.03 8.43 8.59
C HIS A 289 -11.41 8.11 9.15
N ALA A 290 -12.43 7.99 8.29
CA ALA A 290 -13.79 7.60 8.71
C ALA A 290 -13.82 6.22 9.38
N PHE A 291 -12.80 5.39 9.16
CA PHE A 291 -12.60 4.08 9.78
C PHE A 291 -11.42 4.04 10.76
N ALA A 292 -11.06 5.18 11.36
CA ALA A 292 -10.01 5.32 12.37
C ALA A 292 -8.59 4.95 11.89
N THR A 293 -8.35 4.81 10.58
CA THR A 293 -7.01 4.65 10.03
C THR A 293 -6.28 5.99 10.08
N THR A 294 -5.11 6.03 10.70
CA THR A 294 -4.28 7.23 10.89
C THR A 294 -2.91 7.13 10.22
N SER A 295 -2.57 5.94 9.77
CA SER A 295 -1.32 5.65 9.07
C SER A 295 -1.53 4.59 8.01
N VAL A 296 -0.78 4.70 6.92
CA VAL A 296 -0.78 3.73 5.83
C VAL A 296 0.65 3.31 5.48
N PHE A 297 0.79 2.06 5.06
CA PHE A 297 1.98 1.55 4.38
C PHE A 297 1.59 1.20 2.94
N GLU A 298 2.12 1.95 1.97
CA GLU A 298 1.92 1.71 0.53
C GLU A 298 2.84 0.57 0.06
N GLY A 299 2.48 -0.65 0.44
CA GLY A 299 3.34 -1.82 0.31
C GLY A 299 3.52 -2.33 -1.13
N HIS A 300 2.59 -2.03 -2.04
CA HIS A 300 2.71 -2.35 -3.47
C HIS A 300 3.62 -1.37 -4.21
N GLY A 301 4.14 -0.40 -3.50
CA GLY A 301 5.04 0.62 -4.01
C GLY A 301 4.34 1.77 -4.72
N ALA A 302 4.98 2.92 -4.59
CA ALA A 302 4.59 4.16 -5.25
C ALA A 302 5.54 4.45 -6.41
N GLY A 303 5.00 4.62 -7.61
CA GLY A 303 5.75 5.08 -8.78
C GLY A 303 6.11 6.57 -8.64
N THR A 304 7.02 7.05 -9.46
CA THR A 304 7.57 8.43 -9.39
C THR A 304 6.49 9.51 -9.44
N GLU A 305 5.46 9.32 -10.27
CA GLU A 305 4.32 10.24 -10.36
C GLU A 305 3.59 10.37 -9.01
N LEU A 306 3.34 9.23 -8.35
CA LEU A 306 2.64 9.20 -7.09
C LEU A 306 3.49 9.76 -5.94
N LEU A 307 4.79 9.46 -5.91
CA LEU A 307 5.71 10.06 -4.93
C LEU A 307 5.67 11.59 -4.99
N ARG A 308 5.58 12.15 -6.19
CA ARG A 308 5.43 13.59 -6.39
C ARG A 308 4.13 14.11 -5.78
N VAL A 309 3.00 13.44 -5.99
CA VAL A 309 1.69 13.80 -5.41
C VAL A 309 1.76 13.80 -3.88
N TYR A 310 2.27 12.74 -3.26
CA TYR A 310 2.43 12.68 -1.79
C TYR A 310 3.28 13.84 -1.26
N LYS A 311 4.40 14.13 -1.92
CA LYS A 311 5.31 15.22 -1.53
C LYS A 311 4.62 16.60 -1.66
N GLU A 312 3.85 16.82 -2.72
CA GLU A 312 3.14 18.08 -2.94
C GLU A 312 2.00 18.26 -1.93
N CYS A 313 1.21 17.22 -1.64
CA CYS A 313 0.18 17.24 -0.60
C CYS A 313 0.77 17.44 0.82
N LEU A 314 1.97 16.93 1.09
CA LEU A 314 2.67 17.23 2.34
C LEU A 314 3.04 18.72 2.43
N ARG A 315 3.57 19.27 1.34
CA ARG A 315 4.04 20.67 1.29
C ARG A 315 2.90 21.69 1.40
N ASP A 316 1.73 21.40 0.80
CA ASP A 316 0.56 22.28 0.86
C ASP A 316 -0.33 22.02 2.09
N GLY A 317 0.02 21.04 2.92
CA GLY A 317 -0.71 20.71 4.15
C GLY A 317 -1.98 19.87 3.95
N SER A 318 -2.24 19.40 2.74
CA SER A 318 -3.43 18.57 2.43
C SER A 318 -3.23 17.08 2.78
N LEU A 319 -1.99 16.62 3.00
CA LEU A 319 -1.71 15.28 3.49
C LEU A 319 -2.00 15.18 4.99
N THR A 320 -3.17 14.66 5.34
CA THR A 320 -3.63 14.49 6.74
C THR A 320 -3.41 13.07 7.28
N MET A 321 -2.86 12.17 6.46
CA MET A 321 -2.54 10.78 6.78
C MET A 321 -1.03 10.59 6.89
N ARG A 322 -0.55 9.84 7.88
CA ARG A 322 0.86 9.42 7.90
C ARG A 322 1.07 8.32 6.88
N ALA A 323 2.00 8.50 5.96
CA ALA A 323 2.28 7.56 4.88
C ALA A 323 3.74 7.08 4.92
N THR A 324 3.90 5.77 4.89
CA THR A 324 5.18 5.11 4.65
C THR A 324 5.11 4.43 3.29
N LEU A 325 5.98 4.81 2.37
CA LEU A 325 5.93 4.39 0.97
C LEU A 325 7.05 3.40 0.67
N ALA A 326 6.72 2.26 0.06
CA ALA A 326 7.71 1.50 -0.69
C ALA A 326 7.89 2.16 -2.07
N PHE A 327 9.12 2.19 -2.60
CA PHE A 327 9.37 2.70 -3.94
C PHE A 327 9.12 1.62 -4.99
N SER A 328 8.36 1.94 -6.02
CA SER A 328 8.17 1.08 -7.21
C SER A 328 9.09 1.56 -8.33
N ALA A 329 10.15 0.81 -8.59
CA ALA A 329 11.12 1.16 -9.63
C ALA A 329 10.57 0.90 -11.03
N ASP A 330 11.03 1.69 -12.01
CA ASP A 330 10.88 1.42 -13.44
C ASP A 330 12.07 0.61 -13.95
N TRP A 331 11.89 -0.70 -14.08
CA TRP A 331 12.94 -1.61 -14.50
C TRP A 331 13.19 -1.60 -16.02
N LYS A 332 12.38 -0.88 -16.80
CA LYS A 332 12.59 -0.75 -18.25
C LYS A 332 13.95 -0.12 -18.55
N ALA A 333 14.32 0.90 -17.79
CA ALA A 333 15.62 1.56 -17.93
C ALA A 333 16.80 0.68 -17.49
N ALA A 334 16.54 -0.30 -16.62
CA ALA A 334 17.54 -1.24 -16.11
C ALA A 334 17.59 -2.58 -16.87
N ALA A 335 16.81 -2.73 -17.95
CA ALA A 335 16.78 -3.98 -18.72
C ALA A 335 18.17 -4.35 -19.23
N GLY A 336 18.73 -5.50 -18.75
CA GLY A 336 20.07 -5.96 -19.07
C GLY A 336 21.24 -5.25 -18.40
N ALA A 337 21.00 -4.15 -17.67
CA ALA A 337 22.05 -3.46 -16.93
C ALA A 337 22.31 -4.12 -15.55
N PRO A 338 23.51 -4.00 -14.96
CA PRO A 338 23.77 -4.37 -13.58
C PRO A 338 22.82 -3.65 -12.63
N LEU A 339 22.22 -4.36 -11.65
CA LEU A 339 21.30 -3.77 -10.68
C LEU A 339 22.01 -3.01 -9.56
N ARG A 340 23.23 -3.39 -9.24
CA ARG A 340 24.02 -2.82 -8.15
C ARG A 340 24.09 -1.29 -8.16
N PRO A 341 24.43 -0.60 -9.27
CA PRO A 341 24.48 0.86 -9.28
C PRO A 341 23.15 1.56 -8.95
N PHE A 342 22.02 0.95 -9.35
CA PHE A 342 20.70 1.49 -9.01
C PHE A 342 20.43 1.37 -7.51
N VAL A 343 20.71 0.21 -6.92
CA VAL A 343 20.50 -0.04 -5.49
C VAL A 343 21.40 0.85 -4.65
N GLU A 344 22.67 0.97 -4.98
CA GLU A 344 23.61 1.87 -4.30
C GLU A 344 23.17 3.34 -4.37
N ALA A 345 22.63 3.78 -5.51
CA ALA A 345 22.09 5.14 -5.65
C ALA A 345 20.83 5.37 -4.79
N TRP A 346 20.05 4.33 -4.49
CA TRP A 346 18.83 4.43 -3.67
C TRP A 346 19.10 4.28 -2.18
N ALA A 347 20.21 3.68 -1.77
CA ALA A 347 20.55 3.41 -0.38
C ALA A 347 20.52 4.67 0.50
N GLY A 348 20.91 5.81 -0.04
CA GLY A 348 20.94 7.08 0.67
C GLY A 348 19.56 7.64 1.07
N TRP A 349 18.46 7.15 0.48
CA TRP A 349 17.12 7.66 0.77
C TRP A 349 16.06 6.56 1.00
N SER A 350 16.34 5.34 0.59
CA SER A 350 15.43 4.20 0.70
C SER A 350 15.87 3.16 1.75
N GLY A 351 17.06 3.32 2.34
CA GLY A 351 17.55 2.49 3.44
C GLY A 351 16.70 2.61 4.70
N GLU A 352 16.84 1.66 5.61
CA GLU A 352 16.06 1.62 6.85
C GLU A 352 16.49 2.69 7.87
N PRO A 353 15.56 3.41 8.51
CA PRO A 353 14.09 3.41 8.42
C PRO A 353 13.53 4.25 7.27
N GLY A 354 14.36 4.65 6.30
CA GLY A 354 14.01 5.50 5.17
C GLY A 354 14.11 7.00 5.45
N LEU A 355 14.25 7.79 4.38
CA LEU A 355 14.27 9.24 4.44
C LEU A 355 12.85 9.78 4.56
N GLY A 356 12.67 10.82 5.38
CA GLY A 356 11.39 11.49 5.55
C GLY A 356 11.15 11.99 6.97
N ASN A 357 9.89 12.17 7.31
CA ASN A 357 9.45 12.61 8.63
C ASN A 357 8.25 11.77 9.13
N ASP A 358 7.65 12.18 10.24
CA ASP A 358 6.52 11.45 10.83
C ASP A 358 5.24 11.44 9.96
N TRP A 359 5.16 12.28 8.93
CA TRP A 359 4.03 12.36 8.01
C TRP A 359 4.23 11.60 6.71
N LEU A 360 5.45 11.67 6.16
CA LEU A 360 5.79 11.03 4.90
C LEU A 360 7.22 10.51 4.95
N LYS A 361 7.40 9.22 4.75
CA LYS A 361 8.74 8.62 4.67
C LYS A 361 8.81 7.47 3.66
N MET A 362 10.01 7.23 3.18
CA MET A 362 10.31 6.02 2.42
C MET A 362 10.49 4.85 3.39
N GLY A 363 9.93 3.71 3.05
CA GLY A 363 9.91 2.53 3.91
C GLY A 363 10.37 1.25 3.23
N GLY A 364 10.99 1.36 2.05
CA GLY A 364 11.54 0.23 1.35
C GLY A 364 11.38 0.27 -0.16
N LEU A 365 11.67 -0.86 -0.80
CA LEU A 365 11.60 -1.08 -2.24
C LEU A 365 10.56 -2.17 -2.52
N PHE A 366 9.57 -1.88 -3.35
CA PHE A 366 8.65 -2.88 -3.85
C PHE A 366 9.33 -3.74 -4.92
N VAL A 367 9.18 -5.05 -4.81
CA VAL A 367 9.78 -6.01 -5.73
C VAL A 367 8.73 -7.00 -6.23
N GLN A 368 8.44 -6.96 -7.51
CA GLN A 368 7.58 -7.92 -8.18
C GLN A 368 8.42 -9.01 -8.84
N VAL A 369 8.11 -10.26 -8.54
CA VAL A 369 8.76 -11.42 -9.14
C VAL A 369 8.01 -11.87 -10.40
N GLY A 370 8.76 -12.10 -11.46
CA GLY A 370 8.24 -12.56 -12.73
C GLY A 370 7.97 -11.45 -13.73
N ARG A 371 8.04 -11.84 -15.00
CA ARG A 371 7.60 -11.04 -16.14
C ARG A 371 6.81 -11.96 -17.05
N THR A 372 5.53 -11.71 -17.13
CA THR A 372 4.63 -12.40 -18.06
C THR A 372 4.57 -11.63 -19.39
N ALA A 373 3.98 -12.22 -20.42
CA ALA A 373 3.69 -11.51 -21.67
C ALA A 373 2.79 -10.28 -21.41
N ALA A 374 1.91 -10.34 -20.39
CA ALA A 374 1.10 -9.22 -19.96
C ALA A 374 1.94 -8.10 -19.33
N ASP A 375 2.93 -8.44 -18.50
CA ASP A 375 3.85 -7.47 -17.91
C ASP A 375 4.71 -6.81 -18.99
N GLU A 376 5.17 -7.55 -19.96
CA GLU A 376 5.91 -7.02 -21.11
C GLU A 376 5.05 -6.06 -21.94
N ALA A 377 3.80 -6.42 -22.19
CA ALA A 377 2.87 -5.57 -22.89
C ALA A 377 2.63 -4.25 -22.11
N ARG A 378 2.38 -4.31 -20.79
CA ARG A 378 2.22 -3.13 -19.93
C ARG A 378 3.50 -2.29 -19.84
N ALA A 379 4.67 -2.91 -19.84
CA ALA A 379 5.95 -2.20 -19.79
C ALA A 379 6.19 -1.30 -21.02
N THR A 380 5.50 -1.52 -22.15
CA THR A 380 5.60 -0.65 -23.34
C THR A 380 5.12 0.78 -23.04
N VAL A 381 4.27 0.96 -22.04
CA VAL A 381 3.68 2.26 -21.63
C VAL A 381 4.31 2.84 -20.36
N ALA A 382 5.32 2.16 -19.78
CA ALA A 382 6.03 2.67 -18.62
C ALA A 382 6.60 4.10 -18.87
N PRO A 383 6.69 4.95 -17.84
CA PRO A 383 6.44 4.68 -16.42
C PRO A 383 4.99 4.91 -15.96
N TYR A 384 4.01 5.00 -16.87
CA TYR A 384 2.63 5.30 -16.49
C TYR A 384 2.09 4.30 -15.46
N THR A 385 1.63 4.82 -14.33
CA THR A 385 1.17 4.02 -13.19
C THR A 385 -0.30 3.59 -13.30
N GLY A 386 -1.06 4.24 -14.19
CA GLY A 386 -2.49 3.97 -14.33
C GLY A 386 -3.26 4.13 -13.02
N TRP A 387 -4.22 3.27 -12.80
CA TRP A 387 -5.00 3.20 -11.56
C TRP A 387 -4.17 2.75 -10.36
N ALA A 388 -3.16 1.90 -10.59
CA ALA A 388 -2.47 1.19 -9.52
C ALA A 388 -1.47 2.00 -8.71
N GLY A 389 -1.01 3.15 -9.19
CA GLY A 389 -0.01 3.96 -8.50
C GLY A 389 1.43 3.46 -8.59
N PHE A 390 1.67 2.19 -8.93
CA PHE A 390 3.01 1.64 -9.18
C PHE A 390 3.38 1.68 -10.67
N ASN A 391 4.67 1.54 -10.98
CA ASN A 391 5.14 1.55 -12.37
C ASN A 391 4.66 0.31 -13.15
N ALA A 392 4.29 0.49 -14.41
CA ALA A 392 3.87 -0.60 -15.28
C ALA A 392 4.99 -1.60 -15.60
N SER A 393 6.26 -1.21 -15.41
CA SER A 393 7.47 -2.03 -15.63
C SER A 393 8.15 -2.49 -14.34
N HIS A 394 7.39 -2.70 -13.27
CA HIS A 394 7.91 -3.02 -11.93
C HIS A 394 8.40 -4.46 -11.74
N GLY A 395 8.13 -5.38 -12.68
CA GLY A 395 8.50 -6.79 -12.60
C GLY A 395 9.91 -7.10 -13.13
N LEU A 396 10.59 -8.03 -12.47
CA LEU A 396 11.89 -8.59 -12.89
C LEU A 396 11.82 -10.12 -12.98
N PRO A 397 12.61 -10.77 -13.87
CA PRO A 397 12.82 -12.21 -13.84
C PRO A 397 13.32 -12.69 -12.46
N ARG A 398 13.00 -13.92 -12.07
CA ARG A 398 13.27 -14.44 -10.72
C ARG A 398 14.75 -14.41 -10.32
N ASP A 399 15.65 -14.74 -11.26
CA ASP A 399 17.10 -14.67 -11.06
C ASP A 399 17.58 -13.24 -10.81
N ARG A 400 17.04 -12.28 -11.55
CA ARG A 400 17.33 -10.86 -11.35
C ARG A 400 16.75 -10.32 -10.04
N VAL A 401 15.62 -10.85 -9.60
CA VAL A 401 15.07 -10.50 -8.27
C VAL A 401 16.00 -10.98 -7.17
N ARG A 402 16.56 -12.21 -7.28
CA ARG A 402 17.54 -12.71 -6.30
C ARG A 402 18.76 -11.78 -6.22
N GLU A 403 19.33 -11.38 -7.38
CA GLU A 403 20.43 -10.40 -7.45
C GLU A 403 20.06 -9.08 -6.77
N LEU A 404 18.86 -8.55 -7.07
CA LEU A 404 18.35 -7.31 -6.46
C LEU A 404 18.27 -7.42 -4.94
N LEU A 405 17.68 -8.50 -4.43
CA LEU A 405 17.51 -8.73 -2.99
C LEU A 405 18.86 -8.82 -2.26
N LEU A 406 19.86 -9.45 -2.88
CA LEU A 406 21.21 -9.51 -2.31
C LEU A 406 21.82 -8.10 -2.20
N HIS A 407 21.69 -7.28 -3.24
CA HIS A 407 22.13 -5.88 -3.19
C HIS A 407 21.31 -5.06 -2.18
N CYS A 408 20.02 -5.33 -2.00
CA CYS A 408 19.22 -4.71 -0.95
C CYS A 408 19.78 -5.05 0.45
N ALA A 409 20.14 -6.31 0.70
CA ALA A 409 20.74 -6.73 1.96
C ALA A 409 22.11 -6.08 2.23
N GLN A 410 22.92 -5.88 1.18
CA GLN A 410 24.22 -5.20 1.25
C GLN A 410 24.11 -3.70 1.54
N ASN A 411 22.98 -3.09 1.25
CA ASN A 411 22.79 -1.63 1.32
C ASN A 411 21.65 -1.22 2.29
N ASP A 412 21.23 -2.10 3.20
CA ASP A 412 20.18 -1.88 4.21
C ASP A 412 18.84 -1.38 3.63
N ILE A 413 18.54 -1.73 2.37
CA ILE A 413 17.24 -1.46 1.76
C ILE A 413 16.29 -2.59 2.11
N ARG A 414 15.10 -2.25 2.60
CA ARG A 414 14.05 -3.19 2.95
C ARG A 414 13.16 -3.50 1.74
N PRO A 415 13.22 -4.71 1.14
CA PRO A 415 12.29 -5.10 0.09
C PRO A 415 10.91 -5.47 0.65
N VAL A 416 9.91 -5.26 -0.18
CA VAL A 416 8.54 -5.75 -0.02
C VAL A 416 8.27 -6.68 -1.20
N VAL A 417 8.17 -7.97 -0.96
CA VAL A 417 7.87 -8.99 -1.97
C VAL A 417 6.45 -9.51 -1.74
N ILE A 418 5.71 -9.72 -2.83
CA ILE A 418 4.35 -10.26 -2.80
C ILE A 418 4.36 -11.75 -3.14
N GLY A 419 3.50 -12.50 -2.43
CA GLY A 419 3.24 -13.91 -2.67
C GLY A 419 4.07 -14.84 -1.80
N SER A 420 3.40 -15.78 -1.16
CA SER A 420 4.02 -16.80 -0.29
C SER A 420 5.00 -17.70 -1.06
N GLU A 421 4.77 -17.91 -2.35
CA GLU A 421 5.63 -18.68 -3.26
C GLU A 421 7.02 -18.08 -3.47
N ASN A 422 7.23 -16.84 -3.04
CA ASN A 422 8.51 -16.13 -3.20
C ASN A 422 9.38 -16.16 -1.92
N LEU A 423 8.95 -16.86 -0.88
CA LEU A 423 9.69 -16.98 0.38
C LEU A 423 11.10 -17.57 0.19
N ASP A 424 11.29 -18.45 -0.80
CA ASP A 424 12.59 -19.05 -1.11
C ASP A 424 13.65 -18.03 -1.51
N LEU A 425 13.25 -16.94 -2.15
CA LEU A 425 14.18 -15.85 -2.50
C LEU A 425 14.78 -15.18 -1.27
N TYR A 426 13.97 -15.01 -0.21
CA TYR A 426 14.45 -14.47 1.05
C TYR A 426 15.38 -15.45 1.78
N ASP A 427 15.02 -16.74 1.76
CA ASP A 427 15.84 -17.81 2.35
C ASP A 427 17.21 -17.91 1.66
N ASP A 428 17.25 -17.75 0.32
CA ASP A 428 18.50 -17.74 -0.44
C ASP A 428 19.43 -16.58 -0.03
N VAL A 429 18.85 -15.40 0.19
CA VAL A 429 19.63 -14.24 0.66
C VAL A 429 20.05 -14.40 2.12
N ASP A 430 19.19 -14.93 3.00
CA ASP A 430 19.46 -15.13 4.42
C ASP A 430 20.65 -16.07 4.68
N ARG A 431 20.90 -17.05 3.78
CA ARG A 431 22.07 -17.92 3.84
C ARG A 431 23.39 -17.18 3.60
N GLU A 432 23.37 -16.10 2.85
CA GLU A 432 24.54 -15.29 2.53
C GLU A 432 24.68 -14.10 3.50
N ILE A 433 23.58 -13.42 3.78
CA ILE A 433 23.50 -12.23 4.64
C ILE A 433 22.29 -12.37 5.58
N PRO A 434 22.47 -12.55 6.89
CA PRO A 434 21.37 -12.73 7.83
C PRO A 434 20.35 -11.61 7.76
N LEU A 435 19.05 -11.97 7.65
CA LEU A 435 17.93 -11.03 7.53
C LEU A 435 17.29 -10.66 8.87
N ASN A 436 17.57 -11.43 9.93
CA ASN A 436 16.99 -11.17 11.25
C ASN A 436 17.32 -9.74 11.72
N GLY A 437 16.29 -9.01 12.16
CA GLY A 437 16.41 -7.60 12.57
C GLY A 437 16.18 -6.58 11.44
N ARG A 438 16.23 -6.99 10.17
CA ARG A 438 16.05 -6.08 9.01
C ARG A 438 14.59 -5.82 8.67
N ARG A 439 13.62 -6.54 9.29
CA ARG A 439 12.17 -6.37 9.11
C ARG A 439 11.72 -6.41 7.64
N TRP A 440 12.35 -7.26 6.82
CA TRP A 440 11.93 -7.43 5.44
C TRP A 440 10.46 -7.88 5.38
N VAL A 441 9.73 -7.48 4.34
CA VAL A 441 8.28 -7.64 4.28
C VAL A 441 7.89 -8.68 3.24
N ILE A 442 7.08 -9.66 3.66
CA ILE A 442 6.37 -10.54 2.73
C ILE A 442 4.87 -10.24 2.81
N SER A 443 4.27 -9.98 1.65
CA SER A 443 2.89 -9.50 1.53
C SER A 443 2.01 -10.50 0.79
N HIS A 444 0.67 -10.33 0.89
CA HIS A 444 -0.33 -11.11 0.16
C HIS A 444 -0.19 -12.62 0.38
N ILE A 445 -0.02 -13.03 1.62
CA ILE A 445 0.09 -14.45 1.94
C ILE A 445 -1.23 -15.17 1.70
N SER A 446 -1.19 -16.22 0.89
CA SER A 446 -2.33 -17.13 0.67
C SER A 446 -2.23 -18.37 1.53
N THR A 447 -1.07 -19.02 1.57
CA THR A 447 -0.81 -20.25 2.33
C THR A 447 0.61 -20.23 2.88
N PHE A 448 0.78 -20.73 4.11
CA PHE A 448 2.10 -21.06 4.68
C PHE A 448 2.01 -22.37 5.45
N SER A 449 2.89 -23.29 5.14
CA SER A 449 3.12 -24.49 5.92
C SER A 449 3.77 -24.15 7.28
N LYS A 450 3.76 -25.09 8.21
CA LYS A 450 4.49 -24.95 9.49
C LYS A 450 5.98 -24.62 9.24
N LYS A 451 6.61 -25.28 8.26
CA LYS A 451 8.01 -25.03 7.89
C LYS A 451 8.23 -23.61 7.38
N ASP A 452 7.28 -23.05 6.61
CA ASP A 452 7.38 -21.68 6.13
C ASP A 452 7.28 -20.67 7.27
N ILE A 453 6.40 -20.93 8.25
CA ILE A 453 6.27 -20.10 9.46
C ILE A 453 7.58 -20.11 10.28
N GLU A 454 8.21 -21.26 10.43
CA GLU A 454 9.51 -21.37 11.11
C GLU A 454 10.61 -20.58 10.38
N ARG A 455 10.63 -20.61 9.05
CA ARG A 455 11.55 -19.82 8.22
C ARG A 455 11.30 -18.31 8.38
N ILE A 456 10.05 -17.87 8.30
CA ILE A 456 9.64 -16.48 8.48
C ILE A 456 10.07 -15.96 9.86
N ALA A 457 9.81 -16.73 10.92
CA ALA A 457 10.19 -16.38 12.28
C ALA A 457 11.71 -16.27 12.44
N ARG A 458 12.47 -17.24 11.91
CA ARG A 458 13.94 -17.24 11.94
C ARG A 458 14.53 -16.03 11.24
N MET A 459 14.04 -15.68 10.05
CA MET A 459 14.47 -14.52 9.29
C MET A 459 13.97 -13.18 9.86
N GLY A 460 13.07 -13.18 10.84
CA GLY A 460 12.50 -11.96 11.43
C GLY A 460 11.68 -11.15 10.44
N LEU A 461 11.03 -11.81 9.48
CA LEU A 461 10.20 -11.13 8.48
C LEU A 461 8.94 -10.53 9.09
N VAL A 462 8.47 -9.45 8.50
CA VAL A 462 7.16 -8.87 8.79
C VAL A 462 6.17 -9.34 7.72
N VAL A 463 5.02 -9.83 8.17
CA VAL A 463 3.95 -10.29 7.26
C VAL A 463 2.88 -9.23 7.14
N THR A 464 2.48 -8.87 5.92
CA THR A 464 1.26 -8.12 5.69
C THR A 464 0.21 -9.00 5.01
N THR A 465 -1.04 -8.89 5.47
CA THR A 465 -2.09 -9.79 5.01
C THR A 465 -2.97 -9.13 3.95
N HIS A 466 -3.70 -9.96 3.21
CA HIS A 466 -4.77 -9.52 2.33
C HIS A 466 -6.02 -10.36 2.62
N THR A 467 -6.56 -10.21 3.84
CA THR A 467 -7.68 -11.02 4.32
C THR A 467 -8.95 -10.83 3.49
N ASN A 468 -9.19 -9.65 2.95
CA ASN A 468 -10.31 -9.40 2.04
C ASN A 468 -10.29 -10.34 0.82
N ASN A 469 -9.11 -10.63 0.28
CA ASN A 469 -8.97 -11.55 -0.84
C ASN A 469 -8.99 -13.01 -0.37
N TYR A 470 -8.11 -13.38 0.57
CA TYR A 470 -7.85 -14.78 0.87
C TYR A 470 -8.76 -15.39 1.94
N LEU A 471 -9.34 -14.59 2.87
CA LEU A 471 -10.28 -15.08 3.88
C LEU A 471 -11.75 -14.75 3.57
N TYR A 472 -12.02 -13.81 2.70
CA TYR A 472 -13.39 -13.40 2.42
C TYR A 472 -13.84 -13.78 1.02
N LYS A 473 -13.18 -13.26 -0.02
CA LYS A 473 -13.59 -13.48 -1.41
C LYS A 473 -13.12 -14.84 -1.98
N GLY A 474 -11.97 -15.34 -1.57
CA GLY A 474 -11.29 -16.49 -2.19
C GLY A 474 -11.04 -17.70 -1.30
N LEU A 475 -11.45 -17.67 -0.03
CA LEU A 475 -11.18 -18.76 0.91
C LEU A 475 -11.80 -20.09 0.46
N ASP A 476 -13.02 -20.05 -0.04
CA ASP A 476 -13.73 -21.21 -0.57
C ASP A 476 -13.00 -21.87 -1.75
N ALA A 477 -12.42 -21.05 -2.65
CA ALA A 477 -11.64 -21.54 -3.78
C ALA A 477 -10.30 -22.15 -3.33
N LEU A 478 -9.64 -21.56 -2.32
CA LEU A 478 -8.42 -22.10 -1.72
C LEU A 478 -8.72 -23.42 -1.00
N ALA A 479 -9.78 -23.46 -0.20
CA ALA A 479 -10.18 -24.68 0.54
C ALA A 479 -10.55 -25.83 -0.40
N ARG A 480 -11.17 -25.56 -1.56
CA ARG A 480 -11.43 -26.61 -2.56
C ARG A 480 -10.18 -27.17 -3.25
N ARG A 481 -9.09 -26.40 -3.28
CA ARG A 481 -7.81 -26.81 -3.90
C ARG A 481 -6.91 -27.60 -2.97
N LEU A 482 -7.08 -27.45 -1.67
CA LEU A 482 -6.23 -28.06 -0.64
C LEU A 482 -6.97 -29.20 0.04
N PRO A 483 -6.27 -30.27 0.42
CA PRO A 483 -6.80 -31.29 1.32
C PRO A 483 -7.24 -30.66 2.65
N ALA A 484 -8.27 -31.24 3.29
CA ALA A 484 -8.85 -30.69 4.52
C ALA A 484 -7.84 -30.50 5.66
N GLU A 485 -6.86 -31.39 5.76
CA GLU A 485 -5.76 -31.33 6.74
C GLU A 485 -4.81 -30.13 6.52
N GLN A 486 -4.81 -29.51 5.33
CA GLN A 486 -4.02 -28.33 5.01
C GLN A 486 -4.82 -27.02 5.10
N HIS A 487 -6.11 -27.06 5.43
CA HIS A 487 -6.90 -25.83 5.55
C HIS A 487 -6.34 -24.88 6.60
N GLY A 488 -5.68 -25.40 7.65
CA GLY A 488 -4.96 -24.61 8.65
C GLY A 488 -3.78 -23.81 8.11
N GLU A 489 -3.28 -24.13 6.91
CA GLU A 489 -2.21 -23.39 6.23
C GLU A 489 -2.73 -22.15 5.48
N ILE A 490 -4.05 -22.03 5.27
CA ILE A 490 -4.65 -20.89 4.59
C ILE A 490 -4.65 -19.69 5.53
N VAL A 491 -3.85 -18.68 5.21
CA VAL A 491 -3.65 -17.47 6.01
C VAL A 491 -3.57 -17.83 7.51
N PRO A 492 -2.50 -18.51 7.96
CA PRO A 492 -2.39 -19.15 9.27
C PRO A 492 -2.05 -18.14 10.36
N LEU A 493 -2.99 -17.23 10.65
CA LEU A 493 -2.76 -16.07 11.52
C LEU A 493 -2.39 -16.46 12.94
N ARG A 494 -3.09 -17.46 13.53
CA ARG A 494 -2.79 -17.91 14.89
C ARG A 494 -1.38 -18.48 14.96
N SER A 495 -1.05 -19.39 14.04
CA SER A 495 0.27 -20.01 13.98
C SER A 495 1.40 -19.00 13.78
N LEU A 496 1.20 -17.98 12.95
CA LEU A 496 2.18 -16.90 12.76
C LEU A 496 2.41 -16.11 14.06
N LEU A 497 1.34 -15.72 14.76
CA LEU A 497 1.46 -14.99 16.03
C LEU A 497 2.10 -15.84 17.14
N ASP A 498 1.77 -17.14 17.23
CA ASP A 498 2.34 -18.07 18.20
C ASP A 498 3.85 -18.28 17.96
N ALA A 499 4.29 -18.20 16.70
CA ALA A 499 5.72 -18.19 16.33
C ALA A 499 6.41 -16.83 16.55
N GLY A 500 5.72 -15.82 17.08
CA GLY A 500 6.26 -14.48 17.35
C GLY A 500 6.36 -13.57 16.14
N VAL A 501 5.86 -13.98 14.98
CA VAL A 501 5.88 -13.19 13.74
C VAL A 501 5.00 -11.94 13.89
N LYS A 502 5.50 -10.80 13.43
CA LYS A 502 4.73 -9.55 13.37
C LYS A 502 3.85 -9.55 12.12
N VAL A 503 2.54 -9.62 12.35
CA VAL A 503 1.53 -9.63 11.28
C VAL A 503 0.77 -8.30 11.31
N SER A 504 0.87 -7.51 10.24
CA SER A 504 0.10 -6.28 10.08
C SER A 504 -1.06 -6.52 9.12
N PHE A 505 -2.28 -6.19 9.54
CA PHE A 505 -3.44 -6.31 8.67
C PHE A 505 -3.47 -5.21 7.63
N ALA A 506 -4.08 -5.54 6.51
CA ALA A 506 -4.16 -4.68 5.34
C ALA A 506 -5.56 -4.71 4.72
N THR A 507 -6.01 -3.57 4.21
CA THR A 507 -7.25 -3.48 3.44
C THR A 507 -7.03 -3.84 1.97
N ASP A 508 -5.86 -3.54 1.43
CA ASP A 508 -5.56 -3.62 0.01
C ASP A 508 -6.66 -2.96 -0.84
N ASN A 509 -6.97 -1.74 -0.45
CA ASN A 509 -7.89 -0.75 -1.01
C ASN A 509 -9.43 -0.98 -0.93
N VAL A 510 -9.97 -2.17 -0.87
CA VAL A 510 -11.44 -2.31 -0.89
C VAL A 510 -12.01 -3.35 0.05
N PRO A 511 -12.91 -2.90 0.90
CA PRO A 511 -13.16 -1.53 1.32
C PRO A 511 -12.09 -1.03 2.29
N VAL A 512 -11.91 0.27 2.42
CA VAL A 512 -10.82 0.91 3.19
C VAL A 512 -10.95 0.79 4.72
N SER A 513 -11.77 -0.11 5.20
CA SER A 513 -12.02 -0.33 6.63
C SER A 513 -11.25 -1.51 7.19
N ASN A 514 -10.25 -1.24 8.05
CA ASN A 514 -9.53 -2.30 8.77
C ASN A 514 -10.40 -3.10 9.77
N PHE A 515 -11.61 -2.65 10.09
CA PHE A 515 -12.57 -3.46 10.86
C PHE A 515 -13.03 -4.71 10.12
N LEU A 516 -12.95 -4.72 8.79
CA LEU A 516 -13.24 -5.91 7.99
C LEU A 516 -12.15 -6.98 8.13
N PRO A 517 -10.86 -6.70 7.89
CA PRO A 517 -9.78 -7.63 8.22
C PRO A 517 -9.83 -8.15 9.66
N ILE A 518 -10.14 -7.29 10.64
CA ILE A 518 -10.36 -7.72 12.04
C ILE A 518 -11.49 -8.76 12.12
N SER A 519 -12.66 -8.46 11.54
CA SER A 519 -13.80 -9.38 11.55
C SER A 519 -13.51 -10.70 10.83
N GLN A 520 -12.83 -10.62 9.68
CA GLN A 520 -12.46 -11.77 8.88
C GLN A 520 -11.46 -12.69 9.62
N ALA A 521 -10.46 -12.11 10.29
CA ALA A 521 -9.50 -12.86 11.08
C ALA A 521 -10.11 -13.55 12.32
N ILE A 522 -11.17 -12.97 12.90
CA ILE A 522 -11.88 -13.54 14.04
C ILE A 522 -12.88 -14.61 13.59
N ARG A 523 -13.60 -14.37 12.50
CA ARG A 523 -14.71 -15.24 12.07
C ARG A 523 -14.29 -16.32 11.10
N ARG A 524 -13.37 -16.05 10.20
CA ARG A 524 -12.89 -16.92 9.11
C ARG A 524 -14.02 -17.52 8.24
N VAL A 525 -15.07 -16.74 8.05
CA VAL A 525 -16.25 -17.12 7.22
C VAL A 525 -16.13 -16.45 5.84
N PRO A 526 -16.03 -17.25 4.75
CA PRO A 526 -16.00 -16.73 3.38
C PRO A 526 -17.31 -16.05 2.98
N TYR A 527 -17.26 -15.23 1.93
CA TYR A 527 -18.43 -14.50 1.42
C TYR A 527 -19.59 -15.43 1.01
N GLN A 528 -19.28 -16.58 0.42
CA GLN A 528 -20.28 -17.53 -0.10
C GLN A 528 -20.58 -18.71 0.83
N MET A 529 -20.01 -18.72 2.04
CA MET A 529 -20.21 -19.78 3.02
C MET A 529 -20.78 -19.23 4.33
N GLN A 530 -21.40 -20.11 5.12
CA GLN A 530 -21.91 -19.74 6.43
C GLN A 530 -21.02 -20.25 7.56
N GLU A 531 -20.21 -21.29 7.30
CA GLU A 531 -19.35 -21.92 8.27
C GLU A 531 -17.90 -21.42 8.15
N PRO A 532 -17.17 -21.33 9.26
CA PRO A 532 -15.76 -20.94 9.25
C PRO A 532 -14.88 -22.05 8.65
N VAL A 533 -13.80 -21.63 7.97
CA VAL A 533 -12.74 -22.53 7.51
C VAL A 533 -11.51 -22.37 8.42
N ALA A 534 -10.97 -23.51 8.90
CA ALA A 534 -9.85 -23.58 9.85
C ALA A 534 -10.06 -22.64 11.07
N PRO A 535 -11.11 -22.87 11.90
CA PRO A 535 -11.43 -22.00 13.02
C PRO A 535 -10.32 -21.93 14.09
N GLU A 536 -9.42 -22.92 14.16
CA GLU A 536 -8.24 -22.93 15.03
C GLU A 536 -7.24 -21.81 14.69
N GLN A 537 -7.29 -21.28 13.47
CA GLN A 537 -6.49 -20.13 13.04
C GLN A 537 -7.16 -18.78 13.33
N ALA A 538 -8.35 -18.78 13.94
CA ALA A 538 -9.04 -17.57 14.32
C ALA A 538 -8.29 -16.80 15.43
N LEU A 539 -8.32 -15.48 15.35
CA LEU A 539 -7.71 -14.62 16.35
C LEU A 539 -8.70 -14.15 17.40
N SER A 540 -8.18 -13.87 18.60
CA SER A 540 -8.92 -13.09 19.58
C SER A 540 -9.10 -11.62 19.10
N ARG A 541 -10.10 -10.89 19.65
CA ARG A 541 -10.26 -9.46 19.40
C ARG A 541 -9.01 -8.66 19.79
N ALA A 542 -8.36 -9.05 20.88
CA ALA A 542 -7.15 -8.39 21.36
C ALA A 542 -5.99 -8.56 20.35
N ASP A 543 -5.76 -9.79 19.86
CA ASP A 543 -4.70 -10.06 18.89
C ASP A 543 -4.98 -9.36 17.55
N ALA A 544 -6.22 -9.37 17.09
CA ALA A 544 -6.60 -8.66 15.87
C ALA A 544 -6.40 -7.14 15.98
N LEU A 545 -6.67 -6.53 17.15
CA LEU A 545 -6.35 -5.13 17.42
C LEU A 545 -4.83 -4.86 17.42
N ARG A 546 -4.02 -5.78 18.00
CA ARG A 546 -2.56 -5.67 17.93
C ARG A 546 -2.05 -5.69 16.49
N CYS A 547 -2.65 -6.50 15.63
CA CYS A 547 -2.27 -6.58 14.21
C CYS A 547 -2.51 -5.26 13.45
N VAL A 548 -3.52 -4.48 13.78
CA VAL A 548 -3.81 -3.19 13.12
C VAL A 548 -3.20 -1.97 13.84
N THR A 549 -2.58 -2.16 15.01
CA THR A 549 -1.97 -1.07 15.79
C THR A 549 -0.48 -1.31 16.01
N ASN A 550 -0.11 -2.12 16.99
CA ASN A 550 1.29 -2.34 17.38
C ASN A 550 2.13 -2.98 16.26
N CYS A 551 1.58 -3.98 15.54
CA CYS A 551 2.30 -4.60 14.43
C CYS A 551 2.42 -3.65 13.23
N GLY A 552 1.40 -2.83 12.98
CA GLY A 552 1.47 -1.77 11.98
C GLY A 552 2.50 -0.68 12.33
N ALA A 553 2.58 -0.29 13.60
CA ALA A 553 3.62 0.63 14.08
C ALA A 553 5.02 0.02 13.93
N TYR A 554 5.19 -1.27 14.24
CA TYR A 554 6.45 -2.00 14.03
C TYR A 554 6.84 -2.06 12.54
N LEU A 555 5.87 -2.32 11.66
CA LEU A 555 6.07 -2.31 10.21
C LEU A 555 6.59 -0.95 9.71
N THR A 556 6.12 0.15 10.30
CA THR A 556 6.49 1.52 9.89
C THR A 556 7.62 2.14 10.72
N PHE A 557 8.31 1.38 11.59
CA PHE A 557 9.35 1.86 12.51
C PHE A 557 8.87 2.99 13.46
N ASP A 558 7.61 2.94 13.86
CA ASP A 558 6.97 3.96 14.71
C ASP A 558 6.53 3.40 16.07
N GLU A 559 6.93 2.19 16.45
CA GLU A 559 6.52 1.53 17.69
C GLU A 559 6.94 2.30 18.96
N GLY A 560 7.96 3.14 18.87
CA GLY A 560 8.34 4.06 19.93
C GLY A 560 7.49 5.33 20.02
N LYS A 561 6.67 5.62 19.00
CA LYS A 561 5.90 6.86 18.85
C LYS A 561 4.38 6.65 18.86
N LYS A 562 3.91 5.55 18.31
CA LYS A 562 2.48 5.25 18.05
C LYS A 562 1.91 4.26 19.07
N ARG A 563 2.11 4.49 20.37
CA ARG A 563 1.55 3.65 21.43
C ARG A 563 0.94 4.49 22.53
N LEU A 564 -0.04 3.92 23.23
CA LEU A 564 -0.76 4.56 24.35
C LEU A 564 -0.06 4.39 25.70
N ALA A 565 1.02 3.66 25.78
CA ALA A 565 1.80 3.45 27.02
C ALA A 565 3.29 3.25 26.69
#